data_609097dea6d3fbcf60e8874a16dbd3f4
#
_entry.id   609097dea6d3fbcf60e8874a16dbd3f4
#
_cell.length_a   1.000
_cell.length_b   1.000
_cell.length_c   1.000
_cell.angle_alpha   90.00
_cell.angle_beta   90.00
_cell.angle_gamma   90.00
#
_symmetry.space_group_name_H-M   'P 1'
#
loop_
_entity.id
_entity.type
_entity.pdbx_description
1 polymer ?
#
loop_
_entity_poly.entity_id
_entity_poly.type
_entity_poly.pdbx_seq_one_letter_code
_entity_poly.pdbx_strand_id
1 'polypeptide(L)'
;MLRTISHVDRAIPFLRPTGIFDEDTLAAVMTFQKVHGRPVTGVVDQQNWNAIQMAYLQAAQQLTPPRPVTLFSQGAAPIHPGQRHASLVHVQGMFRALAQVLDEVIPTPSTGVLDQDSTANLRWVQRHANLPQTGILDGNTWETLVRLFETFVTQTPQQVISGSA
;
A
#
# COMPACT_ATOMS: atom_id res chain seq x y z
N MET A 1 7.63 -7.03 7.92
CA MET A 1 7.51 -5.60 7.55
C MET A 1 8.63 -4.77 8.15
N LEU A 2 8.72 -4.57 9.46
CA LEU A 2 9.77 -3.75 10.09
C LEU A 2 11.19 -4.18 9.71
N ARG A 3 11.47 -5.48 9.59
CA ARG A 3 12.74 -5.99 9.06
C ARG A 3 13.07 -5.47 7.66
N THR A 4 12.09 -5.41 6.77
CA THR A 4 12.29 -4.91 5.39
C THR A 4 12.55 -3.40 5.41
N ILE A 5 11.83 -2.68 6.27
CA ILE A 5 12.01 -1.24 6.44
C ILE A 5 13.41 -0.94 6.97
N SER A 6 13.94 -1.73 7.93
CA SER A 6 15.27 -1.53 8.50
C SER A 6 16.42 -1.70 7.50
N HIS A 7 16.21 -2.35 6.36
CA HIS A 7 17.20 -2.40 5.28
C HIS A 7 17.35 -1.07 4.53
N VAL A 8 16.30 -0.26 4.54
CA VAL A 8 16.27 1.06 3.86
C VAL A 8 16.46 2.18 4.87
N ASP A 9 15.75 2.11 6.00
CA ASP A 9 15.88 3.07 7.10
C ASP A 9 16.71 2.48 8.23
N ARG A 10 17.98 2.90 8.29
CA ARG A 10 18.95 2.42 9.29
C ARG A 10 18.67 2.89 10.71
N ALA A 11 17.76 3.83 10.92
CA ALA A 11 17.35 4.23 12.25
C ALA A 11 16.55 3.13 12.95
N ILE A 12 15.85 2.28 12.19
CA ILE A 12 15.06 1.17 12.73
C ILE A 12 15.98 -0.02 12.97
N PRO A 13 16.00 -0.59 14.20
CA PRO A 13 16.83 -1.75 14.53
C PRO A 13 16.53 -2.94 13.63
N PHE A 14 17.56 -3.68 13.26
CA PHE A 14 17.41 -4.90 12.47
C PHE A 14 16.71 -5.99 13.31
N LEU A 15 15.63 -6.52 12.77
CA LEU A 15 14.81 -7.54 13.42
C LEU A 15 15.02 -8.93 12.81
N ARG A 16 15.09 -9.94 13.68
CA ARG A 16 14.94 -11.35 13.29
C ARG A 16 13.52 -11.78 13.62
N PRO A 17 12.67 -12.08 12.62
CA PRO A 17 11.30 -12.51 12.89
C PRO A 17 11.30 -13.83 13.64
N THR A 18 10.81 -13.82 14.87
CA THR A 18 10.68 -15.02 15.74
C THR A 18 9.24 -15.52 15.77
N GLY A 19 8.28 -14.74 15.25
CA GLY A 19 6.84 -15.00 15.38
C GLY A 19 6.24 -14.52 16.71
N ILE A 20 7.07 -13.97 17.60
CA ILE A 20 6.67 -13.45 18.90
C ILE A 20 6.92 -11.93 18.91
N PHE A 21 6.04 -11.19 19.59
CA PHE A 21 6.27 -9.78 19.87
C PHE A 21 7.18 -9.67 21.10
N ASP A 22 8.49 -9.64 20.86
CA ASP A 22 9.56 -9.59 21.85
C ASP A 22 10.07 -8.14 22.08
N GLU A 23 11.08 -7.98 22.95
CA GLU A 23 11.69 -6.68 23.25
C GLU A 23 12.30 -6.03 22.02
N ASP A 24 12.91 -6.80 21.12
CA ASP A 24 13.49 -6.28 19.87
C ASP A 24 12.39 -5.73 18.97
N THR A 25 11.27 -6.44 18.88
CA THR A 25 10.09 -5.99 18.12
C THR A 25 9.50 -4.72 18.72
N LEU A 26 9.39 -4.66 20.05
CA LEU A 26 8.92 -3.46 20.76
C LEU A 26 9.84 -2.25 20.48
N ALA A 27 11.16 -2.44 20.61
CA ALA A 27 12.13 -1.40 20.34
C ALA A 27 12.05 -0.87 18.90
N ALA A 28 11.83 -1.76 17.93
CA ALA A 28 11.68 -1.39 16.53
C ALA A 28 10.37 -0.62 16.28
N VAL A 29 9.26 -1.01 16.91
CA VAL A 29 7.98 -0.29 16.85
C VAL A 29 8.13 1.12 17.43
N MET A 30 8.71 1.24 18.62
CA MET A 30 8.91 2.54 19.26
C MET A 30 9.83 3.45 18.43
N THR A 31 10.89 2.89 17.86
CA THR A 31 11.79 3.64 16.97
C THR A 31 11.06 4.08 15.71
N PHE A 32 10.27 3.19 15.09
CA PHE A 32 9.44 3.53 13.94
C PHE A 32 8.50 4.70 14.26
N GLN A 33 7.79 4.63 15.39
CA GLN A 33 6.89 5.70 15.83
C GLN A 33 7.63 7.03 15.99
N LYS A 34 8.82 7.01 16.60
CA LYS A 34 9.66 8.20 16.80
C LYS A 34 10.10 8.82 15.47
N VAL A 35 10.64 8.02 14.55
CA VAL A 35 11.15 8.46 13.24
C VAL A 35 10.03 9.05 12.39
N HIS A 36 8.83 8.49 12.48
CA HIS A 36 7.65 8.96 11.72
C HIS A 36 6.81 10.00 12.46
N GLY A 37 7.35 10.62 13.53
CA GLY A 37 6.68 11.71 14.26
C GLY A 37 5.37 11.28 14.96
N ARG A 38 5.25 10.01 15.34
CA ARG A 38 4.08 9.45 16.01
C ARG A 38 4.29 9.34 17.52
N PRO A 39 3.23 9.29 18.33
CA PRO A 39 3.35 9.00 19.75
C PRO A 39 4.09 7.68 19.99
N VAL A 40 5.15 7.71 20.81
CA VAL A 40 6.01 6.56 21.10
C VAL A 40 5.38 5.74 22.21
N THR A 41 4.41 4.90 21.86
CA THR A 41 3.65 4.08 22.80
C THR A 41 4.08 2.62 22.84
N GLY A 42 4.79 2.16 21.80
CA GLY A 42 5.09 0.74 21.60
C GLY A 42 3.88 -0.10 21.17
N VAL A 43 2.70 0.52 21.08
CA VAL A 43 1.47 -0.16 20.68
C VAL A 43 1.25 -0.02 19.17
N VAL A 44 0.96 -1.12 18.51
CA VAL A 44 0.60 -1.14 17.08
C VAL A 44 -0.92 -1.11 16.97
N ASP A 45 -1.49 0.08 17.06
CA ASP A 45 -2.88 0.34 16.71
C ASP A 45 -3.10 0.35 15.18
N GLN A 46 -4.34 0.52 14.74
CA GLN A 46 -4.67 0.54 13.31
C GLN A 46 -3.91 1.63 12.53
N GLN A 47 -3.73 2.81 13.12
CA GLN A 47 -3.02 3.91 12.47
C GLN A 47 -1.52 3.62 12.35
N ASN A 48 -0.90 3.07 13.39
CA ASN A 48 0.50 2.63 13.35
C ASN A 48 0.69 1.46 12.39
N TRP A 49 -0.25 0.52 12.35
CA TRP A 49 -0.23 -0.58 11.41
C TRP A 49 -0.24 -0.09 9.95
N ASN A 50 -1.16 0.81 9.61
CA ASN A 50 -1.24 1.42 8.27
C ASN A 50 0.07 2.15 7.91
N ALA A 51 0.66 2.89 8.85
CA ALA A 51 1.93 3.58 8.62
C ALA A 51 3.10 2.59 8.37
N ILE A 52 3.18 1.51 9.15
CA ILE A 52 4.18 0.45 8.96
C ILE A 52 3.99 -0.22 7.59
N GLN A 53 2.75 -0.47 7.19
CA GLN A 53 2.46 -1.05 5.87
C GLN A 53 2.89 -0.13 4.73
N MET A 54 2.64 1.18 4.84
CA MET A 54 3.06 2.16 3.84
C MET A 54 4.59 2.26 3.75
N ALA A 55 5.29 2.34 4.88
CA ALA A 55 6.75 2.35 4.92
C ALA A 55 7.34 1.04 4.36
N TYR A 56 6.70 -0.10 4.65
CA TYR A 56 7.08 -1.39 4.07
C TYR A 56 6.93 -1.40 2.55
N LEU A 57 5.84 -0.85 2.02
CA LEU A 57 5.62 -0.76 0.57
C LEU A 57 6.73 0.05 -0.11
N GLN A 58 7.07 1.22 0.45
CA GLN A 58 8.15 2.07 -0.05
C GLN A 58 9.51 1.34 -0.01
N ALA A 59 9.81 0.68 1.12
CA ALA A 59 11.04 -0.09 1.26
C ALA A 59 11.08 -1.28 0.29
N ALA A 60 9.97 -1.99 0.11
CA ALA A 60 9.87 -3.11 -0.82
C ALA A 60 10.08 -2.69 -2.27
N GLN A 61 9.59 -1.51 -2.67
CA GLN A 61 9.85 -0.96 -4.00
C GLN A 61 11.32 -0.69 -4.27
N GLN A 62 12.07 -0.22 -3.25
CA GLN A 62 13.50 0.03 -3.38
C GLN A 62 14.33 -1.26 -3.42
N LEU A 63 13.87 -2.31 -2.76
CA LEU A 63 14.62 -3.57 -2.60
C LEU A 63 14.25 -4.63 -3.64
N THR A 64 13.09 -4.52 -4.29
CA THR A 64 12.58 -5.55 -5.21
C THR A 64 12.42 -4.96 -6.61
N PRO A 65 13.01 -5.56 -7.66
CA PRO A 65 12.76 -5.13 -9.03
C PRO A 65 11.26 -5.28 -9.38
N PRO A 66 10.75 -4.47 -10.31
CA PRO A 66 9.35 -4.52 -10.75
C PRO A 66 8.94 -5.93 -11.18
N ARG A 67 7.79 -6.41 -10.70
CA ARG A 67 7.22 -7.67 -11.18
C ARG A 67 6.42 -7.40 -12.46
N PRO A 68 6.59 -8.17 -13.53
CA PRO A 68 5.74 -8.05 -14.70
C PRO A 68 4.32 -8.50 -14.34
N VAL A 69 3.39 -7.55 -14.20
CA VAL A 69 1.97 -7.86 -13.98
C VAL A 69 1.26 -7.93 -15.33
N THR A 70 0.67 -9.06 -15.60
CA THR A 70 0.13 -9.47 -16.92
C THR A 70 -1.07 -8.64 -17.42
N LEU A 71 -1.68 -7.78 -16.60
CA LEU A 71 -2.79 -6.89 -17.02
C LEU A 71 -2.32 -5.67 -17.82
N PHE A 72 -1.08 -5.24 -17.60
CA PHE A 72 -0.37 -4.30 -18.47
C PHE A 72 0.79 -5.07 -19.09
N SER A 73 0.58 -5.66 -20.26
CA SER A 73 1.67 -6.23 -21.06
C SER A 73 2.76 -5.19 -21.24
N GLN A 74 4.01 -5.63 -21.29
CA GLN A 74 5.13 -4.74 -21.63
C GLN A 74 4.77 -3.99 -22.92
N GLY A 75 4.68 -2.66 -22.86
CA GLY A 75 4.28 -1.83 -23.99
C GLY A 75 2.81 -1.40 -24.03
N ALA A 76 1.98 -1.74 -23.04
CA ALA A 76 0.63 -1.18 -22.96
C ALA A 76 0.69 0.35 -22.85
N ALA A 77 -0.13 1.03 -23.67
CA ALA A 77 -0.21 2.47 -23.65
C ALA A 77 -0.75 2.97 -22.28
N PRO A 78 -0.19 4.05 -21.71
CA PRO A 78 -0.70 4.62 -20.48
C PRO A 78 -2.13 5.12 -20.66
N ILE A 79 -2.96 4.99 -19.61
CA ILE A 79 -4.34 5.48 -19.63
C ILE A 79 -4.36 6.85 -18.96
N HIS A 80 -4.82 7.85 -19.72
CA HIS A 80 -4.90 9.24 -19.27
C HIS A 80 -6.26 9.56 -18.63
N PRO A 81 -6.33 10.58 -17.76
CA PRO A 81 -7.59 11.08 -17.22
C PRO A 81 -8.64 11.34 -18.29
N GLY A 82 -9.86 10.91 -18.04
CA GLY A 82 -11.01 10.99 -18.96
C GLY A 82 -11.11 9.84 -19.96
N GLN A 83 -10.10 9.03 -20.12
CA GLN A 83 -10.14 7.89 -21.04
C GLN A 83 -10.96 6.72 -20.49
N ARG A 84 -11.56 5.96 -21.39
CA ARG A 84 -12.27 4.71 -21.08
C ARG A 84 -11.39 3.51 -21.42
N HIS A 85 -11.32 2.54 -20.50
CA HIS A 85 -10.61 1.28 -20.71
C HIS A 85 -11.20 0.16 -19.84
N ALA A 86 -11.30 -1.04 -20.36
CA ALA A 86 -11.88 -2.18 -19.63
C ALA A 86 -11.13 -2.49 -18.31
N SER A 87 -9.81 -2.35 -18.28
CA SER A 87 -9.00 -2.56 -17.07
C SER A 87 -9.37 -1.62 -15.92
N LEU A 88 -9.94 -0.44 -16.19
CA LEU A 88 -10.32 0.52 -15.16
C LEU A 88 -11.41 0.01 -14.23
N VAL A 89 -12.25 -0.90 -14.71
CA VAL A 89 -13.25 -1.55 -13.84
C VAL A 89 -12.56 -2.31 -12.69
N HIS A 90 -11.46 -2.99 -12.96
CA HIS A 90 -10.67 -3.68 -11.95
C HIS A 90 -9.93 -2.70 -11.03
N VAL A 91 -9.31 -1.67 -11.60
CA VAL A 91 -8.64 -0.59 -10.85
C VAL A 91 -9.61 0.08 -9.87
N GLN A 92 -10.80 0.42 -10.33
CA GLN A 92 -11.87 1.01 -9.51
C GLN A 92 -12.37 0.04 -8.44
N GLY A 93 -12.44 -1.26 -8.74
CA GLY A 93 -12.72 -2.30 -7.77
C GLY A 93 -11.67 -2.37 -6.66
N MET A 94 -10.38 -2.25 -7.02
CA MET A 94 -9.28 -2.21 -6.06
C MET A 94 -9.35 -0.96 -5.17
N PHE A 95 -9.62 0.23 -5.72
CA PHE A 95 -9.81 1.44 -4.93
C PHE A 95 -10.98 1.33 -3.96
N ARG A 96 -12.10 0.74 -4.39
CA ARG A 96 -13.24 0.51 -3.52
C ARG A 96 -12.92 -0.41 -2.35
N ALA A 97 -12.12 -1.46 -2.57
CA ALA A 97 -11.67 -2.33 -1.49
C ALA A 97 -10.64 -1.63 -0.58
N LEU A 98 -9.69 -0.87 -1.14
CA LEU A 98 -8.73 -0.08 -0.37
C LEU A 98 -9.41 0.98 0.49
N ALA A 99 -10.48 1.62 0.01
CA ALA A 99 -11.26 2.60 0.76
C ALA A 99 -11.97 2.03 2.00
N GLN A 100 -12.07 0.70 2.12
CA GLN A 100 -12.58 0.07 3.35
C GLN A 100 -11.54 0.06 4.48
N VAL A 101 -10.26 0.22 4.17
CA VAL A 101 -9.13 0.10 5.10
C VAL A 101 -8.25 1.35 5.16
N LEU A 102 -8.39 2.26 4.19
CA LEU A 102 -7.60 3.50 4.07
C LEU A 102 -8.54 4.68 3.85
N ASP A 103 -8.69 5.53 4.86
CA ASP A 103 -9.59 6.69 4.86
C ASP A 103 -9.27 7.73 3.76
N GLU A 104 -8.02 7.75 3.28
CA GLU A 104 -7.55 8.70 2.26
C GLU A 104 -7.89 8.29 0.83
N VAL A 105 -8.38 7.06 0.64
CA VAL A 105 -8.76 6.52 -0.67
C VAL A 105 -10.26 6.73 -0.90
N ILE A 106 -10.60 7.35 -2.02
CA ILE A 106 -11.99 7.63 -2.40
C ILE A 106 -12.61 6.37 -2.99
N PRO A 107 -13.76 5.88 -2.48
CA PRO A 107 -14.45 4.76 -3.09
C PRO A 107 -15.00 5.17 -4.47
N THR A 108 -14.54 4.50 -5.53
CA THR A 108 -14.90 4.82 -6.91
C THR A 108 -15.90 3.82 -7.49
N PRO A 109 -16.90 4.28 -8.28
CA PRO A 109 -17.79 3.39 -9.02
C PRO A 109 -17.05 2.72 -10.18
N SER A 110 -17.46 1.49 -10.55
CA SER A 110 -16.82 0.72 -11.63
C SER A 110 -17.36 1.14 -13.00
N THR A 111 -17.01 2.35 -13.44
CA THR A 111 -17.48 2.96 -14.69
C THR A 111 -16.64 2.58 -15.91
N GLY A 112 -15.41 2.14 -15.67
CA GLY A 112 -14.40 1.91 -16.72
C GLY A 112 -13.89 3.21 -17.36
N VAL A 113 -14.15 4.38 -16.75
CA VAL A 113 -13.62 5.69 -17.15
C VAL A 113 -12.65 6.15 -16.07
N LEU A 114 -11.50 6.68 -16.46
CA LEU A 114 -10.57 7.31 -15.52
C LEU A 114 -11.13 8.70 -15.15
N ASP A 115 -12.12 8.68 -14.26
CA ASP A 115 -12.81 9.86 -13.76
C ASP A 115 -11.97 10.67 -12.76
N GLN A 116 -12.53 11.74 -12.23
CA GLN A 116 -11.83 12.65 -11.33
C GLN A 116 -11.40 11.93 -10.04
N ASP A 117 -12.26 11.10 -9.44
CA ASP A 117 -11.99 10.40 -8.19
C ASP A 117 -10.93 9.30 -8.39
N SER A 118 -11.05 8.52 -9.48
CA SER A 118 -10.03 7.54 -9.86
C SER A 118 -8.67 8.21 -10.13
N THR A 119 -8.67 9.38 -10.77
CA THR A 119 -7.46 10.17 -11.03
C THR A 119 -6.83 10.68 -9.72
N ALA A 120 -7.66 11.14 -8.77
CA ALA A 120 -7.20 11.56 -7.45
C ALA A 120 -6.55 10.40 -6.68
N ASN A 121 -7.18 9.22 -6.71
CA ASN A 121 -6.64 8.01 -6.10
C ASN A 121 -5.32 7.59 -6.76
N LEU A 122 -5.18 7.68 -8.08
CA LEU A 122 -3.89 7.39 -8.75
C LEU A 122 -2.79 8.36 -8.30
N ARG A 123 -3.10 9.65 -8.16
CA ARG A 123 -2.13 10.63 -7.63
C ARG A 123 -1.77 10.31 -6.18
N TRP A 124 -2.74 9.87 -5.38
CA TRP A 124 -2.48 9.41 -4.03
C TRP A 124 -1.51 8.20 -4.02
N VAL A 125 -1.74 7.18 -4.87
CA VAL A 125 -0.84 6.03 -5.05
C VAL A 125 0.55 6.50 -5.45
N GLN A 126 0.65 7.37 -6.45
CA GLN A 126 1.91 7.90 -6.96
C GLN A 126 2.68 8.67 -5.89
N ARG A 127 2.00 9.50 -5.11
CA ARG A 127 2.60 10.26 -4.00
C ARG A 127 3.23 9.32 -2.96
N HIS A 128 2.53 8.27 -2.55
CA HIS A 128 3.02 7.33 -1.54
C HIS A 128 4.13 6.42 -2.06
N ALA A 129 4.27 6.30 -3.36
CA ALA A 129 5.36 5.57 -4.03
C ALA A 129 6.55 6.46 -4.45
N ASN A 130 6.53 7.75 -4.13
CA ASN A 130 7.49 8.73 -4.64
C ASN A 130 7.57 8.77 -6.18
N LEU A 131 6.45 8.50 -6.85
CA LEU A 131 6.31 8.64 -8.30
C LEU A 131 5.79 10.04 -8.66
N PRO A 132 6.03 10.53 -9.89
CA PRO A 132 5.40 11.76 -10.39
C PRO A 132 3.87 11.68 -10.31
N GLN A 133 3.22 12.67 -9.68
CA GLN A 133 1.77 12.70 -9.44
C GLN A 133 0.99 13.13 -10.68
N THR A 134 1.10 12.37 -11.75
CA THR A 134 0.47 12.66 -13.04
C THR A 134 -1.02 12.33 -13.09
N GLY A 135 -1.47 11.38 -12.27
CA GLY A 135 -2.81 10.80 -12.35
C GLY A 135 -3.00 9.88 -13.57
N ILE A 136 -1.93 9.56 -14.28
CA ILE A 136 -1.92 8.62 -15.40
C ILE A 136 -1.72 7.21 -14.86
N LEU A 137 -2.46 6.26 -15.39
CA LEU A 137 -2.25 4.84 -15.09
C LEU A 137 -1.25 4.27 -16.09
N ASP A 138 0.00 4.25 -15.69
CA ASP A 138 1.10 3.58 -16.39
C ASP A 138 1.51 2.28 -15.69
N GLY A 139 2.48 1.56 -16.24
CA GLY A 139 2.95 0.29 -15.68
C GLY A 139 3.47 0.41 -14.24
N ASN A 140 4.20 1.47 -13.91
CA ASN A 140 4.75 1.69 -12.57
C ASN A 140 3.64 2.00 -11.55
N THR A 141 2.68 2.83 -11.94
CA THR A 141 1.52 3.17 -11.10
C THR A 141 0.64 1.94 -10.89
N TRP A 142 0.43 1.13 -11.94
CA TRP A 142 -0.30 -0.14 -11.84
C TRP A 142 0.37 -1.11 -10.88
N GLU A 143 1.66 -1.34 -11.02
CA GLU A 143 2.40 -2.25 -10.15
C GLU A 143 2.35 -1.81 -8.68
N THR A 144 2.46 -0.50 -8.44
CA THR A 144 2.33 0.08 -7.10
C THR A 144 0.94 -0.16 -6.52
N LEU A 145 -0.11 0.06 -7.31
CA LEU A 145 -1.49 -0.18 -6.89
C LEU A 145 -1.73 -1.65 -6.54
N VAL A 146 -1.21 -2.58 -7.35
CA VAL A 146 -1.31 -4.02 -7.07
C VAL A 146 -0.64 -4.37 -5.74
N ARG A 147 0.56 -3.86 -5.48
CA ARG A 147 1.26 -4.10 -4.21
C ARG A 147 0.50 -3.52 -3.01
N LEU A 148 -0.06 -2.32 -3.15
CA LEU A 148 -0.93 -1.73 -2.14
C LEU A 148 -2.12 -2.64 -1.84
N PHE A 149 -2.81 -3.07 -2.88
CA PHE A 149 -3.98 -3.94 -2.76
C PHE A 149 -3.63 -5.27 -2.08
N GLU A 150 -2.55 -5.92 -2.50
CA GLU A 150 -2.07 -7.15 -1.88
C GLU A 150 -1.73 -6.93 -0.41
N THR A 151 -1.08 -5.81 -0.07
CA THR A 151 -0.63 -5.54 1.30
C THR A 151 -1.80 -5.26 2.24
N PHE A 152 -2.77 -4.45 1.82
CA PHE A 152 -3.84 -3.97 2.70
C PHE A 152 -5.10 -4.82 2.65
N VAL A 153 -5.39 -5.46 1.51
CA VAL A 153 -6.64 -6.20 1.32
C VAL A 153 -6.44 -7.71 1.42
N THR A 154 -5.42 -8.27 0.74
CA THR A 154 -5.27 -9.73 0.69
C THR A 154 -4.47 -10.31 1.86
N GLN A 155 -3.57 -9.53 2.47
CA GLN A 155 -2.77 -10.00 3.62
C GLN A 155 -3.36 -9.62 4.98
N THR A 156 -4.47 -8.89 5.03
CA THR A 156 -5.21 -8.68 6.28
C THR A 156 -5.81 -10.02 6.69
N PRO A 157 -5.45 -10.60 7.86
CA PRO A 157 -6.10 -11.81 8.34
C PRO A 157 -7.59 -11.50 8.49
N GLN A 158 -8.43 -12.20 7.77
CA GLN A 158 -9.86 -12.19 8.09
C GLN A 158 -9.96 -12.63 9.55
N GLN A 159 -10.43 -11.75 10.42
CA GLN A 159 -10.86 -12.16 11.74
C GLN A 159 -11.94 -13.23 11.53
N VAL A 160 -11.55 -14.46 11.79
CA VAL A 160 -12.51 -15.56 11.93
C VAL A 160 -13.36 -15.17 13.13
N ILE A 161 -14.53 -14.60 12.86
CA ILE A 161 -15.59 -14.48 13.87
C ILE A 161 -16.03 -15.91 14.11
N SER A 162 -15.37 -16.58 15.06
CA SER A 162 -15.92 -17.78 15.67
C SER A 162 -17.13 -17.35 16.47
N GLY A 163 -18.28 -17.33 15.81
CA GLY A 163 -19.55 -17.30 16.48
C GLY A 163 -19.66 -18.58 17.30
N SER A 164 -19.44 -18.47 18.60
CA SER A 164 -19.84 -19.50 19.56
C SER A 164 -21.35 -19.49 19.61
N ALA A 165 -21.92 -20.60 19.24
CA ALA A 165 -23.27 -20.97 19.59
C ALA A 165 -23.37 -21.22 21.11
#